data_e7cfda59546960026fc88942ace33465
#
_entry.id   e7cfda59546960026fc88942ace33465
#
_cell.length_a   1.000
_cell.length_b   1.000
_cell.length_c   1.000
_cell.angle_alpha   90.00
_cell.angle_beta   90.00
_cell.angle_gamma   90.00
#
_symmetry.space_group_name_H-M   'P 1'
#
loop_
_entity.id
_entity.type
_entity.pdbx_description
1 polymer ?
#
loop_
_entity_poly.entity_id
_entity_poly.type
_entity_poly.pdbx_seq_one_letter_code
_entity_poly.pdbx_strand_id
1 'polypeptide(L)'
;MAVGREIVSKIRSVESTQKITKAMQMVSTSKMRKTQERMKKARPYAEEIRGVMRHLALSRTYELPALLQKREVIRKACIVLITTDKGLCGGLNANILKLFFAQVQVYQRKNIPLEIVCLGSKGMATCERVGLPVIALSLIHISEPTRPERIS
;
A
#
# COMPACT_ATOMS: atom_id res chain seq x y z
N MET A 1 24.42 46.29 -3.82
CA MET A 1 23.31 46.06 -4.80
C MET A 1 23.12 44.60 -5.23
N ALA A 2 24.15 43.76 -5.23
CA ALA A 2 24.04 42.31 -5.57
C ALA A 2 23.18 41.49 -4.55
N VAL A 3 23.37 41.72 -3.26
CA VAL A 3 22.65 41.00 -2.18
C VAL A 3 21.14 41.23 -2.22
N GLY A 4 20.68 42.43 -2.55
CA GLY A 4 19.24 42.71 -2.65
C GLY A 4 18.56 41.96 -3.80
N ARG A 5 19.23 41.79 -4.94
CA ARG A 5 18.70 41.03 -6.08
C ARG A 5 18.60 39.53 -5.77
N GLU A 6 19.58 39.01 -5.06
CA GLU A 6 19.58 37.60 -4.62
C GLU A 6 18.43 37.31 -3.66
N ILE A 7 18.18 38.19 -2.68
CA ILE A 7 17.08 38.06 -1.75
C ILE A 7 15.73 38.10 -2.48
N VAL A 8 15.53 39.03 -3.39
CA VAL A 8 14.31 39.14 -4.23
C VAL A 8 14.10 37.86 -5.06
N SER A 9 15.17 37.32 -5.65
CA SER A 9 15.11 36.07 -6.40
C SER A 9 14.69 34.89 -5.50
N LYS A 10 15.26 34.77 -4.29
CA LYS A 10 14.86 33.75 -3.31
C LYS A 10 13.41 33.90 -2.90
N ILE A 11 12.91 35.08 -2.62
CA ILE A 11 11.52 35.36 -2.30
C ILE A 11 10.59 34.84 -3.42
N ARG A 12 10.85 35.22 -4.66
CA ARG A 12 10.06 34.77 -5.81
C ARG A 12 10.06 33.24 -5.96
N SER A 13 11.21 32.60 -5.75
CA SER A 13 11.32 31.14 -5.78
C SER A 13 10.46 30.48 -4.71
N VAL A 14 10.48 30.99 -3.47
CA VAL A 14 9.66 30.48 -2.37
C VAL A 14 8.17 30.70 -2.64
N GLU A 15 7.77 31.87 -3.14
CA GLU A 15 6.38 32.15 -3.52
C GLU A 15 5.88 31.19 -4.63
N SER A 16 6.72 30.92 -5.63
CA SER A 16 6.41 29.96 -6.68
C SER A 16 6.21 28.55 -6.11
N THR A 17 7.14 28.12 -5.25
CA THR A 17 7.05 26.83 -4.57
C THR A 17 5.79 26.72 -3.70
N GLN A 18 5.43 27.80 -2.98
CA GLN A 18 4.20 27.86 -2.19
C GLN A 18 2.95 27.66 -3.06
N LYS A 19 2.88 28.34 -4.22
CA LYS A 19 1.74 28.20 -5.15
C LYS A 19 1.62 26.76 -5.65
N ILE A 20 2.75 26.14 -6.03
CA ILE A 20 2.79 24.74 -6.50
C ILE A 20 2.34 23.80 -5.39
N THR A 21 2.87 23.96 -4.18
CA THR A 21 2.50 23.11 -3.03
C THR A 21 1.02 23.24 -2.68
N LYS A 22 0.46 24.45 -2.72
CA LYS A 22 -0.96 24.67 -2.50
C LYS A 22 -1.83 24.00 -3.56
N ALA A 23 -1.43 24.05 -4.82
CA ALA A 23 -2.11 23.36 -5.92
C ALA A 23 -2.05 21.84 -5.73
N MET A 24 -0.89 21.28 -5.37
CA MET A 24 -0.72 19.86 -5.07
C MET A 24 -1.58 19.43 -3.87
N GLN A 25 -1.70 20.25 -2.84
CA GLN A 25 -2.56 20.00 -1.69
C GLN A 25 -4.02 19.89 -2.11
N MET A 26 -4.53 20.80 -2.95
CA MET A 26 -5.92 20.76 -3.43
C MET A 26 -6.20 19.48 -4.23
N VAL A 27 -5.30 19.11 -5.15
CA VAL A 27 -5.43 17.88 -5.94
C VAL A 27 -5.41 16.64 -5.04
N SER A 28 -4.48 16.58 -4.09
CA SER A 28 -4.36 15.46 -3.16
C SER A 28 -5.60 15.33 -2.27
N THR A 29 -6.13 16.43 -1.76
CA THR A 29 -7.36 16.45 -0.95
C THR A 29 -8.56 15.93 -1.74
N SER A 30 -8.71 16.35 -3.00
CA SER A 30 -9.78 15.88 -3.88
C SER A 30 -9.69 14.37 -4.12
N LYS A 31 -8.48 13.87 -4.43
CA LYS A 31 -8.24 12.42 -4.61
C LYS A 31 -8.52 11.63 -3.34
N MET A 32 -8.08 12.14 -2.19
CA MET A 32 -8.33 11.51 -0.89
C MET A 32 -9.84 11.39 -0.61
N ARG A 33 -10.60 12.47 -0.81
CA ARG A 33 -12.06 12.46 -0.63
C ARG A 33 -12.72 11.38 -1.50
N LYS A 34 -12.38 11.33 -2.79
CA LYS A 34 -12.92 10.31 -3.72
C LYS A 34 -12.60 8.88 -3.28
N THR A 35 -11.38 8.66 -2.78
CA THR A 35 -10.96 7.34 -2.27
C THR A 35 -11.68 6.97 -0.98
N GLN A 36 -11.87 7.93 -0.06
CA GLN A 36 -12.66 7.73 1.16
C GLN A 36 -14.13 7.39 0.85
N GLU A 37 -14.73 8.06 -0.12
CA GLU A 37 -16.11 7.75 -0.56
C GLU A 37 -16.23 6.32 -1.11
N ARG A 38 -15.24 5.87 -1.92
CA ARG A 38 -15.18 4.49 -2.42
C ARG A 38 -15.04 3.49 -1.27
N MET A 39 -14.14 3.76 -0.32
CA MET A 39 -13.96 2.91 0.85
C MET A 39 -15.23 2.80 1.69
N LYS A 40 -15.93 3.93 1.94
CA LYS A 40 -17.19 3.95 2.67
C LYS A 40 -18.27 3.10 1.98
N LYS A 41 -18.34 3.11 0.65
CA LYS A 41 -19.28 2.28 -0.12
C LYS A 41 -18.95 0.79 -0.07
N ALA A 42 -17.67 0.42 -0.03
CA ALA A 42 -17.23 -0.98 0.02
C ALA A 42 -17.29 -1.59 1.45
N ARG A 43 -17.24 -0.75 2.48
CA ARG A 43 -17.17 -1.18 3.87
C ARG A 43 -18.34 -2.07 4.32
N PRO A 44 -19.61 -1.71 4.07
CA PRO A 44 -20.76 -2.54 4.46
C PRO A 44 -20.66 -3.96 3.91
N TYR A 45 -20.30 -4.09 2.63
CA TYR A 45 -20.11 -5.40 1.99
C TYR A 45 -19.03 -6.25 2.69
N ALA A 46 -17.91 -5.64 3.06
CA ALA A 46 -16.85 -6.34 3.76
C ALA A 46 -17.24 -6.76 5.19
N GLU A 47 -18.10 -5.96 5.85
CA GLU A 47 -18.62 -6.26 7.19
C GLU A 47 -19.63 -7.43 7.13
N GLU A 48 -20.54 -7.42 6.17
CA GLU A 48 -21.51 -8.51 5.96
C GLU A 48 -20.83 -9.85 5.60
N ILE A 49 -19.86 -9.83 4.68
CA ILE A 49 -19.10 -11.04 4.35
C ILE A 49 -18.40 -11.61 5.59
N ARG A 50 -17.78 -10.76 6.40
CA ARG A 50 -17.16 -11.23 7.65
C ARG A 50 -18.17 -11.84 8.61
N GLY A 51 -19.39 -11.29 8.67
CA GLY A 51 -20.50 -11.85 9.41
C GLY A 51 -20.84 -13.28 8.94
N VAL A 52 -21.06 -13.44 7.65
CA VAL A 52 -21.34 -14.76 7.03
C VAL A 52 -20.20 -15.76 7.29
N MET A 53 -18.95 -15.35 7.08
CA MET A 53 -17.79 -16.21 7.33
C MET A 53 -17.70 -16.64 8.80
N ARG A 54 -18.03 -15.75 9.74
CA ARG A 54 -18.06 -16.07 11.17
C ARG A 54 -19.15 -17.10 11.49
N HIS A 55 -20.34 -16.93 10.93
CA HIS A 55 -21.45 -17.91 11.11
C HIS A 55 -21.06 -19.28 10.54
N LEU A 56 -20.47 -19.32 9.35
CA LEU A 56 -20.00 -20.57 8.75
C LEU A 56 -18.90 -21.24 9.60
N ALA A 57 -17.97 -20.46 10.14
CA ALA A 57 -16.90 -20.99 10.98
C ALA A 57 -17.40 -21.54 12.33
N LEU A 58 -18.54 -21.05 12.84
CA LEU A 58 -19.18 -21.51 14.06
C LEU A 58 -20.18 -22.64 13.82
N SER A 59 -20.61 -22.84 12.59
CA SER A 59 -21.56 -23.92 12.22
C SER A 59 -20.86 -25.27 12.32
N ARG A 60 -21.39 -26.15 13.15
CA ARG A 60 -20.91 -27.54 13.27
C ARG A 60 -21.51 -28.50 12.23
N THR A 61 -22.38 -27.98 11.36
CA THR A 61 -23.23 -28.81 10.49
C THR A 61 -22.56 -29.13 9.14
N TYR A 62 -21.51 -28.41 8.77
CA TYR A 62 -20.83 -28.56 7.48
C TYR A 62 -19.32 -28.76 7.66
N GLU A 63 -18.72 -29.56 6.79
CA GLU A 63 -17.27 -29.61 6.69
C GLU A 63 -16.77 -28.22 6.28
N LEU A 64 -15.93 -27.62 7.12
CA LEU A 64 -15.37 -26.30 6.83
C LEU A 64 -14.50 -26.35 5.58
N PRO A 65 -14.66 -25.39 4.63
CA PRO A 65 -13.76 -25.27 3.50
C PRO A 65 -12.31 -25.20 3.94
N ALA A 66 -11.40 -25.76 3.16
CA ALA A 66 -9.98 -25.84 3.50
C ALA A 66 -9.34 -24.49 3.91
N LEU A 67 -9.86 -23.37 3.37
CA LEU A 67 -9.41 -22.03 3.72
C LEU A 67 -9.85 -21.55 5.12
N LEU A 68 -10.91 -22.13 5.67
CA LEU A 68 -11.42 -21.79 7.01
C LEU A 68 -10.92 -22.76 8.08
N GLN A 69 -10.32 -23.89 7.69
CA GLN A 69 -9.76 -24.85 8.62
C GLN A 69 -8.47 -24.33 9.24
N LYS A 70 -8.32 -24.53 10.54
CA LYS A 70 -7.07 -24.22 11.25
C LYS A 70 -5.99 -25.21 10.81
N ARG A 71 -4.89 -24.70 10.29
CA ARG A 71 -3.74 -25.52 9.92
C ARG A 71 -2.92 -25.87 11.15
N GLU A 72 -2.61 -27.13 11.33
CA GLU A 72 -1.74 -27.61 12.42
C GLU A 72 -0.29 -27.19 12.17
N VAL A 73 0.16 -27.28 10.92
CA VAL A 73 1.54 -26.92 10.54
C VAL A 73 1.51 -25.83 9.48
N ILE A 74 2.16 -24.71 9.78
CA ILE A 74 2.37 -23.61 8.84
C ILE A 74 3.66 -23.89 8.07
N ARG A 75 3.54 -24.31 6.82
CA ARG A 75 4.70 -24.61 5.96
C ARG A 75 5.32 -23.37 5.35
N LYS A 76 4.51 -22.36 5.02
CA LYS A 76 4.92 -21.09 4.43
C LYS A 76 4.01 -19.96 4.90
N ALA A 77 4.55 -18.76 5.02
CA ALA A 77 3.78 -17.56 5.28
C ALA A 77 3.96 -16.58 4.12
N CYS A 78 2.89 -15.84 3.79
CA CYS A 78 2.94 -14.77 2.79
C CYS A 78 2.58 -13.43 3.45
N ILE A 79 3.41 -12.42 3.24
CA ILE A 79 3.12 -11.05 3.67
C ILE A 79 2.81 -10.20 2.44
N VAL A 80 1.64 -9.58 2.44
CA VAL A 80 1.27 -8.58 1.43
C VAL A 80 1.65 -7.21 1.97
N LEU A 81 2.72 -6.63 1.41
CA LEU A 81 3.23 -5.31 1.79
C LEU A 81 2.64 -4.24 0.87
N ILE A 82 1.82 -3.37 1.43
CA ILE A 82 1.17 -2.28 0.69
C ILE A 82 1.86 -0.96 1.05
N THR A 83 2.49 -0.33 0.07
CA THR A 83 3.20 0.95 0.20
C THR A 83 2.77 1.92 -0.90
N THR A 84 3.27 3.14 -0.89
CA THR A 84 3.03 4.10 -1.98
C THR A 84 4.04 3.92 -3.11
N ASP A 85 3.66 4.36 -4.33
CA ASP A 85 4.61 4.42 -5.46
C ASP A 85 5.49 5.68 -5.37
N LYS A 86 4.91 6.79 -4.88
CA LYS A 86 5.60 8.08 -4.76
C LYS A 86 5.83 8.42 -3.29
N GLY A 87 6.80 9.29 -3.03
CA GLY A 87 7.05 9.87 -1.71
C GLY A 87 6.04 10.97 -1.32
N LEU A 88 6.46 11.87 -0.46
CA LEU A 88 5.68 13.00 0.07
C LEU A 88 4.44 12.59 0.88
N CYS A 89 4.50 11.42 1.53
CA CYS A 89 3.45 10.87 2.39
C CYS A 89 3.82 10.91 3.89
N GLY A 90 4.73 11.79 4.29
CA GLY A 90 5.24 11.86 5.66
C GLY A 90 5.89 10.54 6.10
N GLY A 91 5.63 10.13 7.31
CA GLY A 91 6.18 8.90 7.91
C GLY A 91 5.45 7.60 7.53
N LEU A 92 4.46 7.63 6.63
CA LEU A 92 3.62 6.46 6.31
C LEU A 92 4.45 5.23 5.92
N ASN A 93 5.28 5.36 4.89
CA ASN A 93 6.08 4.22 4.43
C ASN A 93 7.10 3.77 5.48
N ALA A 94 7.74 4.70 6.19
CA ALA A 94 8.70 4.37 7.25
C ALA A 94 8.06 3.55 8.37
N ASN A 95 6.85 3.93 8.82
CA ASN A 95 6.12 3.23 9.86
C ASN A 95 5.65 1.85 9.39
N ILE A 96 5.14 1.73 8.15
CA ILE A 96 4.74 0.44 7.58
C ILE A 96 5.96 -0.49 7.47
N LEU A 97 7.09 0.00 6.95
CA LEU A 97 8.30 -0.80 6.82
C LEU A 97 8.85 -1.24 8.17
N LYS A 98 8.79 -0.39 9.20
CA LYS A 98 9.17 -0.78 10.56
C LYS A 98 8.33 -1.96 11.08
N LEU A 99 7.02 -1.91 10.91
CA LEU A 99 6.12 -3.01 11.28
C LEU A 99 6.36 -4.26 10.44
N PHE A 100 6.58 -4.09 9.14
CA PHE A 100 6.89 -5.17 8.22
C PHE A 100 8.16 -5.92 8.65
N PHE A 101 9.27 -5.23 8.92
CA PHE A 101 10.50 -5.88 9.35
C PHE A 101 10.36 -6.57 10.71
N ALA A 102 9.59 -6.00 11.63
CA ALA A 102 9.28 -6.69 12.88
C ALA A 102 8.55 -8.02 12.64
N GLN A 103 7.59 -8.07 11.71
CA GLN A 103 6.91 -9.32 11.34
C GLN A 103 7.85 -10.30 10.64
N VAL A 104 8.68 -9.84 9.72
CA VAL A 104 9.69 -10.68 9.06
C VAL A 104 10.58 -11.38 10.11
N GLN A 105 11.08 -10.65 11.10
CA GLN A 105 11.88 -11.22 12.19
C GLN A 105 11.13 -12.30 12.99
N VAL A 106 9.83 -12.11 13.25
CA VAL A 106 9.01 -13.12 13.94
C VAL A 106 8.95 -14.42 13.17
N TYR A 107 8.74 -14.37 11.84
CA TYR A 107 8.70 -15.57 11.01
C TYR A 107 10.08 -16.22 10.84
N GLN A 108 11.14 -15.42 10.72
CA GLN A 108 12.50 -15.92 10.68
C GLN A 108 12.90 -16.68 11.97
N ARG A 109 12.53 -16.15 13.15
CA ARG A 109 12.76 -16.84 14.44
C ARG A 109 12.00 -18.16 14.56
N LYS A 110 10.85 -18.27 13.88
CA LYS A 110 10.04 -19.50 13.82
C LYS A 110 10.50 -20.48 12.72
N ASN A 111 11.56 -20.15 11.96
CA ASN A 111 12.03 -20.90 10.81
C ASN A 111 10.94 -21.19 9.77
N ILE A 112 9.97 -20.26 9.61
CA ILE A 112 8.90 -20.38 8.62
C ILE A 112 9.35 -19.65 7.35
N PRO A 113 9.43 -20.32 6.20
CA PRO A 113 9.73 -19.69 4.92
C PRO A 113 8.72 -18.58 4.61
N LEU A 114 9.21 -17.40 4.22
CA LEU A 114 8.41 -16.22 3.99
C LEU A 114 8.41 -15.87 2.51
N GLU A 115 7.25 -15.63 1.95
CA GLU A 115 7.03 -15.08 0.61
C GLU A 115 6.44 -13.68 0.74
N ILE A 116 6.85 -12.75 -0.13
CA ILE A 116 6.43 -11.36 -0.05
C ILE A 116 5.77 -10.95 -1.36
N VAL A 117 4.60 -10.35 -1.25
CA VAL A 117 3.90 -9.68 -2.35
C VAL A 117 3.95 -8.18 -2.09
N CYS A 118 4.53 -7.41 -3.01
CA CYS A 118 4.65 -5.96 -2.89
C CYS A 118 3.57 -5.26 -3.74
N LEU A 119 2.81 -4.38 -3.10
CA LEU A 119 1.96 -3.40 -3.74
C LEU A 119 2.57 -2.01 -3.52
N GLY A 120 3.06 -1.39 -4.59
CA GLY A 120 3.75 -0.11 -4.54
C GLY A 120 5.27 -0.20 -4.63
N SER A 121 5.86 0.73 -5.40
CA SER A 121 7.28 0.72 -5.74
C SER A 121 8.22 0.97 -4.55
N LYS A 122 7.76 1.70 -3.51
CA LYS A 122 8.62 1.98 -2.34
C LYS A 122 8.89 0.73 -1.50
N GLY A 123 7.90 -0.16 -1.36
CA GLY A 123 8.06 -1.46 -0.70
C GLY A 123 8.99 -2.37 -1.49
N MET A 124 8.78 -2.46 -2.80
CA MET A 124 9.61 -3.26 -3.70
C MET A 124 11.09 -2.89 -3.60
N ALA A 125 11.42 -1.60 -3.80
CA ALA A 125 12.80 -1.11 -3.72
C ALA A 125 13.46 -1.39 -2.35
N THR A 126 12.67 -1.43 -1.29
CA THR A 126 13.18 -1.76 0.04
C THR A 126 13.43 -3.26 0.19
N CYS A 127 12.53 -4.11 -0.28
CA CYS A 127 12.70 -5.56 -0.25
C CYS A 127 13.89 -6.02 -1.09
N GLU A 128 14.08 -5.46 -2.30
CA GLU A 128 15.24 -5.72 -3.16
C GLU A 128 16.56 -5.35 -2.48
N ARG A 129 16.62 -4.17 -1.86
CA ARG A 129 17.82 -3.71 -1.14
C ARG A 129 18.23 -4.64 -0.01
N VAL A 130 17.26 -5.25 0.66
CA VAL A 130 17.49 -6.16 1.80
C VAL A 130 17.62 -7.62 1.34
N GLY A 131 17.39 -7.92 0.06
CA GLY A 131 17.48 -9.27 -0.49
C GLY A 131 16.36 -10.21 -0.04
N LEU A 132 15.15 -9.67 0.22
CA LEU A 132 14.00 -10.47 0.61
C LEU A 132 13.30 -11.06 -0.64
N PRO A 133 12.78 -12.31 -0.56
CA PRO A 133 12.14 -12.97 -1.69
C PRO A 133 10.78 -12.36 -2.00
N VAL A 134 10.70 -11.55 -3.05
CA VAL A 134 9.45 -11.00 -3.56
C VAL A 134 8.95 -11.87 -4.71
N ILE A 135 7.78 -12.48 -4.56
CA ILE A 135 7.18 -13.38 -5.56
C ILE A 135 6.26 -12.65 -6.53
N ALA A 136 5.71 -11.52 -6.15
CA ALA A 136 4.83 -10.72 -7.00
C ALA A 136 4.92 -9.24 -6.69
N LEU A 137 4.82 -8.42 -7.74
CA LEU A 137 4.78 -6.97 -7.67
C LEU A 137 3.53 -6.46 -8.37
N SER A 138 2.85 -5.51 -7.76
CA SER A 138 1.85 -4.68 -8.41
C SER A 138 2.07 -3.21 -8.06
N LEU A 139 1.94 -2.33 -9.04
CA LEU A 139 1.97 -0.89 -8.82
C LEU A 139 0.56 -0.41 -8.50
N ILE A 140 0.43 0.50 -7.53
CA ILE A 140 -0.88 1.03 -7.12
C ILE A 140 -1.49 1.90 -8.23
N HIS A 141 -0.64 2.48 -9.08
CA HIS A 141 -1.04 3.27 -10.23
C HIS A 141 -0.82 2.53 -11.55
N ILE A 142 -1.16 1.26 -11.61
CA ILE A 142 -1.34 0.62 -12.91
C ILE A 142 -2.54 1.33 -13.53
N SER A 143 -2.26 2.27 -14.45
CA SER A 143 -3.24 2.71 -15.42
C SER A 143 -3.80 1.46 -16.08
N GLU A 144 -5.12 1.38 -16.22
CA GLU A 144 -5.78 0.31 -16.96
C GLU A 144 -4.96 -0.02 -18.21
N PRO A 145 -4.74 -1.32 -18.53
CA PRO A 145 -4.05 -1.68 -19.75
C PRO A 145 -4.75 -0.93 -20.88
N THR A 146 -4.02 -0.06 -21.54
CA THR A 146 -4.51 0.69 -22.69
C THR A 146 -5.15 -0.32 -23.61
N ARG A 147 -6.48 -0.23 -23.72
CA ARG A 147 -7.27 -1.01 -24.67
C ARG A 147 -6.56 -0.87 -26.00
N PRO A 148 -6.12 -1.97 -26.66
CA PRO A 148 -5.44 -1.84 -27.93
C PRO A 148 -6.38 -1.08 -28.87
N GLU A 149 -5.94 0.07 -29.36
CA GLU A 149 -6.67 0.82 -30.36
C GLU A 149 -6.85 -0.13 -31.55
N ARG A 150 -8.09 -0.40 -31.90
CA ARG A 150 -8.43 -1.09 -33.15
C ARG A 150 -7.87 -0.22 -34.26
N ILE A 151 -6.80 -0.67 -34.86
CA ILE A 151 -6.33 -0.17 -36.15
C ILE A 151 -7.40 -0.49 -37.14
N SER A 152 -8.06 0.54 -37.66
CA SER A 152 -9.06 0.46 -38.77
C SER A 152 -8.31 0.30 -40.07
#